data_c4e23ece0692a5e8efd31b051468146c
#
_entry.id   c4e23ece0692a5e8efd31b051468146c
#
_cell.length_a   1.000
_cell.length_b   1.000
_cell.length_c   1.000
_cell.angle_alpha   90.00
_cell.angle_beta   90.00
_cell.angle_gamma   90.00
#
_symmetry.space_group_name_H-M   'P 1'
#
loop_
_entity.id
_entity.type
_entity.pdbx_description
1 polymer ?
#
loop_
_entity_poly.entity_id
_entity_poly.type
_entity_poly.pdbx_seq_one_letter_code
_entity_poly.pdbx_strand_id
1 'polypeptide(L)'
;MTKIIETDVLIIGSGPAGYTAAIYAARANLKPHLVSGLEPGGQLTITTDVENYPGFGEVIQGPWLMEQMKQQAVKVGTEFHHDIISNVDFNNNPFQAETDSGIQFITKSIIIATGAQARWLNTVSYTHLTLPTICSV
;
A
#
# COMPACT_ATOMS: atom_id res chain seq x y z
N MET A 1 21.01 11.48 13.03
CA MET A 1 21.60 10.25 12.45
C MET A 1 20.60 9.63 11.51
N THR A 2 20.95 9.44 10.25
CA THR A 2 20.10 8.75 9.27
C THR A 2 19.98 7.28 9.69
N LYS A 3 18.75 6.77 9.84
CA LYS A 3 18.50 5.37 10.16
C LYS A 3 18.60 4.56 8.85
N ILE A 4 19.51 3.61 8.79
CA ILE A 4 19.65 2.70 7.63
C ILE A 4 18.99 1.37 7.97
N ILE A 5 18.15 0.86 7.06
CA ILE A 5 17.47 -0.42 7.18
C ILE A 5 17.80 -1.26 5.95
N GLU A 6 18.35 -2.45 6.17
CA GLU A 6 18.58 -3.45 5.12
C GLU A 6 17.44 -4.46 5.11
N THR A 7 16.91 -4.77 3.93
CA THR A 7 15.83 -5.74 3.78
C THR A 7 15.92 -6.50 2.44
N ASP A 8 15.30 -7.65 2.37
CA ASP A 8 15.17 -8.39 1.10
C ASP A 8 14.06 -7.80 0.22
N VAL A 9 12.98 -7.28 0.83
CA VAL A 9 11.81 -6.77 0.11
C VAL A 9 11.32 -5.48 0.75
N LEU A 10 11.32 -4.40 -0.02
CA LEU A 10 10.65 -3.14 0.33
C LEU A 10 9.34 -3.05 -0.46
N ILE A 11 8.23 -2.78 0.24
CA ILE A 11 6.91 -2.60 -0.36
C ILE A 11 6.51 -1.13 -0.21
N ILE A 12 6.19 -0.48 -1.32
CA ILE A 12 5.79 0.92 -1.34
C ILE A 12 4.29 1.01 -1.59
N GLY A 13 3.54 1.39 -0.57
CA GLY A 13 2.10 1.51 -0.58
C GLY A 13 1.40 0.47 0.27
N SER A 14 0.34 0.89 0.95
CA SER A 14 -0.42 0.11 1.93
C SER A 14 -1.89 -0.12 1.54
N GLY A 15 -2.18 -0.08 0.25
CA GLY A 15 -3.47 -0.54 -0.26
C GLY A 15 -3.59 -2.08 -0.22
N PRO A 16 -4.68 -2.66 -0.73
CA PRO A 16 -4.89 -4.12 -0.77
C PRO A 16 -3.73 -4.87 -1.41
N ALA A 17 -3.17 -4.33 -2.51
CA ALA A 17 -2.04 -4.92 -3.20
C ALA A 17 -0.78 -4.96 -2.33
N GLY A 18 -0.47 -3.85 -1.64
CA GLY A 18 0.68 -3.75 -0.75
C GLY A 18 0.58 -4.71 0.44
N TYR A 19 -0.55 -4.74 1.13
CA TYR A 19 -0.75 -5.67 2.24
C TYR A 19 -0.74 -7.13 1.78
N THR A 20 -1.34 -7.45 0.63
CA THR A 20 -1.29 -8.80 0.08
C THR A 20 0.15 -9.23 -0.20
N ALA A 21 0.94 -8.38 -0.87
CA ALA A 21 2.35 -8.64 -1.12
C ALA A 21 3.14 -8.84 0.19
N ALA A 22 2.89 -7.99 1.19
CA ALA A 22 3.54 -8.06 2.50
C ALA A 22 3.24 -9.38 3.22
N ILE A 23 1.98 -9.82 3.22
CA ILE A 23 1.57 -11.08 3.84
C ILE A 23 2.33 -12.26 3.21
N TYR A 24 2.38 -12.34 1.88
CA TYR A 24 3.05 -13.45 1.20
C TYR A 24 4.57 -13.38 1.34
N ALA A 25 5.18 -12.20 1.26
CA ALA A 25 6.62 -12.04 1.48
C ALA A 25 7.03 -12.43 2.91
N ALA A 26 6.24 -12.03 3.91
CA ALA A 26 6.48 -12.39 5.30
C ALA A 26 6.35 -13.91 5.52
N ARG A 27 5.33 -14.54 4.93
CA ARG A 27 5.16 -16.01 4.98
C ARG A 27 6.31 -16.76 4.29
N ALA A 28 6.96 -16.15 3.30
CA ALA A 28 8.18 -16.66 2.68
C ALA A 28 9.45 -16.36 3.52
N ASN A 29 9.31 -15.81 4.73
CA ASN A 29 10.40 -15.44 5.64
C ASN A 29 11.36 -14.38 5.07
N LEU A 30 10.88 -13.49 4.22
CA LEU A 30 11.66 -12.42 3.61
C LEU A 30 11.71 -11.13 4.45
N LYS A 31 11.05 -11.12 5.61
CA LYS A 31 11.00 -9.97 6.54
C LYS A 31 10.74 -8.64 5.82
N PRO A 32 9.62 -8.51 5.10
CA PRO A 32 9.36 -7.33 4.30
C PRO A 32 9.14 -6.09 5.16
N HIS A 33 9.60 -4.95 4.66
CA HIS A 33 9.27 -3.63 5.16
C HIS A 33 8.23 -3.00 4.23
N LEU A 34 7.15 -2.47 4.79
CA LEU A 34 6.09 -1.80 4.05
C LEU A 34 6.00 -0.34 4.49
N VAL A 35 6.14 0.59 3.54
CA VAL A 35 5.97 2.03 3.75
C VAL A 35 4.62 2.46 3.22
N SER A 36 3.79 3.06 4.10
CA SER A 36 2.37 3.24 3.85
C SER A 36 2.01 4.26 2.77
N GLY A 37 2.81 5.30 2.62
CA GLY A 37 2.44 6.49 1.87
C GLY A 37 1.57 7.47 2.70
N LEU A 38 0.98 8.46 2.03
CA LEU A 38 0.18 9.52 2.65
C LEU A 38 -1.10 8.99 3.30
N GLU A 39 -1.77 8.06 2.64
CA GLU A 39 -3.07 7.51 3.05
C GLU A 39 -2.95 6.00 3.32
N PRO A 40 -2.64 5.59 4.55
CA PRO A 40 -2.58 4.17 4.89
C PRO A 40 -3.91 3.46 4.62
N GLY A 41 -3.86 2.36 3.86
CA GLY A 41 -5.05 1.62 3.43
C GLY A 41 -5.58 2.04 2.06
N GLY A 42 -5.15 3.18 1.52
CA GLY A 42 -5.50 3.64 0.18
C GLY A 42 -6.98 3.91 -0.03
N GLN A 43 -7.47 3.79 -1.26
CA GLN A 43 -8.84 4.17 -1.65
C GLN A 43 -9.97 3.41 -0.90
N LEU A 44 -9.71 2.21 -0.40
CA LEU A 44 -10.71 1.46 0.36
C LEU A 44 -11.03 2.06 1.74
N THR A 45 -10.16 2.94 2.25
CA THR A 45 -10.44 3.62 3.53
C THR A 45 -11.53 4.69 3.42
N ILE A 46 -11.78 5.19 2.22
CA ILE A 46 -12.85 6.15 1.91
C ILE A 46 -14.07 5.50 1.25
N THR A 47 -14.00 4.20 0.99
CA THR A 47 -15.09 3.40 0.41
C THR A 47 -15.93 2.81 1.55
N THR A 48 -17.25 2.95 1.49
CA THR A 48 -18.16 2.37 2.50
C THR A 48 -18.34 0.87 2.24
N ASP A 49 -19.10 0.53 1.22
CA ASP A 49 -19.52 -0.84 0.92
C ASP A 49 -18.58 -1.47 -0.11
N VAL A 50 -18.06 -2.65 0.22
CA VAL A 50 -17.20 -3.45 -0.64
C VAL A 50 -17.84 -4.81 -0.86
N GLU A 51 -18.17 -5.11 -2.13
CA GLU A 51 -18.84 -6.34 -2.54
C GLU A 51 -17.96 -7.22 -3.42
N ASN A 52 -16.87 -6.66 -3.94
CA ASN A 52 -16.03 -7.27 -4.97
C ASN A 52 -14.66 -7.73 -4.46
N TYR A 53 -14.45 -7.76 -3.15
CA TYR A 53 -13.23 -8.34 -2.59
C TYR A 53 -13.44 -9.85 -2.33
N PRO A 54 -12.68 -10.73 -2.99
CA PRO A 54 -12.88 -12.18 -2.86
C PRO A 54 -12.70 -12.68 -1.43
N GLY A 55 -13.55 -13.61 -1.01
CA GLY A 55 -13.51 -14.23 0.31
C GLY A 55 -14.63 -13.81 1.25
N PHE A 56 -15.43 -12.82 0.87
CA PHE A 56 -16.59 -12.36 1.64
C PHE A 56 -17.85 -12.49 0.78
N GLY A 57 -18.83 -13.26 1.27
CA GLY A 57 -20.13 -13.43 0.61
C GLY A 57 -21.13 -12.31 0.92
N GLU A 58 -20.87 -11.55 1.97
CA GLU A 58 -21.65 -10.42 2.42
C GLU A 58 -20.91 -9.11 2.18
N VAL A 59 -21.64 -8.00 2.11
CA VAL A 59 -21.07 -6.66 2.02
C VAL A 59 -20.22 -6.35 3.24
N ILE A 60 -19.01 -5.89 3.02
CA ILE A 60 -18.10 -5.47 4.10
C ILE A 60 -17.73 -4.00 3.95
N GLN A 61 -17.28 -3.38 5.05
CA GLN A 61 -16.84 -1.99 5.04
C GLN A 61 -15.38 -1.88 4.65
N GLY A 62 -15.06 -0.96 3.72
CA GLY A 62 -13.70 -0.74 3.23
C GLY A 62 -12.68 -0.46 4.34
N PRO A 63 -12.92 0.49 5.27
CA PRO A 63 -12.01 0.76 6.38
C PRO A 63 -11.76 -0.46 7.27
N TRP A 64 -12.80 -1.24 7.54
CA TRP A 64 -12.66 -2.48 8.31
C TRP A 64 -11.78 -3.50 7.59
N LEU A 65 -12.01 -3.70 6.29
CA LEU A 65 -11.18 -4.63 5.49
C LEU A 65 -9.71 -4.24 5.53
N MET A 66 -9.41 -2.94 5.36
CA MET A 66 -8.02 -2.46 5.35
C MET A 66 -7.33 -2.63 6.71
N GLU A 67 -8.08 -2.45 7.80
CA GLU A 67 -7.54 -2.72 9.14
C GLU A 67 -7.26 -4.22 9.35
N GLN A 68 -8.14 -5.11 8.88
CA GLN A 68 -7.91 -6.56 8.94
C GLN A 68 -6.67 -6.96 8.14
N MET A 69 -6.49 -6.42 6.94
CA MET A 69 -5.30 -6.71 6.11
C MET A 69 -4.01 -6.20 6.77
N LYS A 70 -4.03 -5.00 7.36
CA LYS A 70 -2.90 -4.46 8.11
C LYS A 70 -2.51 -5.37 9.28
N GLN A 71 -3.49 -5.73 10.11
CA GLN A 71 -3.26 -6.61 11.25
C GLN A 71 -2.70 -7.96 10.82
N GLN A 72 -3.23 -8.53 9.74
CA GLN A 72 -2.73 -9.78 9.18
C GLN A 72 -1.27 -9.65 8.73
N ALA A 73 -0.93 -8.58 7.99
CA ALA A 73 0.44 -8.35 7.52
C ALA A 73 1.44 -8.21 8.67
N VAL A 74 1.10 -7.43 9.69
CA VAL A 74 1.94 -7.25 10.89
C VAL A 74 2.08 -8.56 11.68
N LYS A 75 0.98 -9.28 11.86
CA LYS A 75 0.96 -10.55 12.62
C LYS A 75 1.85 -11.63 11.99
N VAL A 76 1.99 -11.65 10.66
CA VAL A 76 2.85 -12.61 9.97
C VAL A 76 4.31 -12.15 9.84
N GLY A 77 4.65 -10.94 10.32
CA GLY A 77 6.03 -10.47 10.44
C GLY A 77 6.43 -9.35 9.48
N THR A 78 5.48 -8.61 8.92
CA THR A 78 5.77 -7.39 8.16
C THR A 78 6.11 -6.24 9.10
N GLU A 79 7.22 -5.55 8.84
CA GLU A 79 7.57 -4.29 9.50
C GLU A 79 6.85 -3.13 8.80
N PHE A 80 5.92 -2.49 9.51
CA PHE A 80 5.12 -1.39 8.98
C PHE A 80 5.70 -0.03 9.35
N HIS A 81 5.87 0.84 8.34
CA HIS A 81 6.35 2.22 8.49
C HIS A 81 5.27 3.21 8.04
N HIS A 82 4.85 4.06 8.94
CA HIS A 82 3.97 5.17 8.62
C HIS A 82 4.81 6.35 8.12
N ASP A 83 5.16 6.31 6.83
CA ASP A 83 6.06 7.25 6.20
C ASP A 83 5.79 7.31 4.68
N ILE A 84 6.52 8.16 3.98
CA ILE A 84 6.41 8.36 2.54
C ILE A 84 7.77 8.11 1.92
N ILE A 85 7.83 7.32 0.85
CA ILE A 85 9.03 7.22 0.03
C ILE A 85 9.14 8.48 -0.83
N SER A 86 10.19 9.25 -0.62
CA SER A 86 10.48 10.50 -1.36
C SER A 86 11.38 10.26 -2.56
N ASN A 87 12.25 9.27 -2.49
CA ASN A 87 13.20 8.96 -3.56
C ASN A 87 13.49 7.46 -3.65
N VAL A 88 13.72 6.99 -4.87
CA VAL A 88 14.17 5.62 -5.15
C VAL A 88 15.28 5.65 -6.19
N ASP A 89 16.39 5.00 -5.90
CA ASP A 89 17.49 4.80 -6.85
C ASP A 89 17.52 3.33 -7.31
N PHE A 90 17.18 3.14 -8.60
CA PHE A 90 17.19 1.84 -9.27
C PHE A 90 18.51 1.53 -10.00
N ASN A 91 19.46 2.46 -10.02
CA ASN A 91 20.74 2.26 -10.74
C ASN A 91 21.72 1.40 -9.95
N ASN A 92 21.53 1.31 -8.65
CA ASN A 92 22.38 0.51 -7.75
C ASN A 92 21.76 -0.86 -7.47
N ASN A 93 22.61 -1.83 -7.16
CA ASN A 93 22.18 -3.14 -6.67
C ASN A 93 23.01 -3.48 -5.42
N PRO A 94 22.43 -3.54 -4.23
CA PRO A 94 20.99 -3.42 -3.91
C PRO A 94 20.41 -2.02 -4.20
N PHE A 95 19.08 -1.96 -4.40
CA PHE A 95 18.35 -0.71 -4.61
C PHE A 95 18.35 0.14 -3.33
N GLN A 96 18.24 1.45 -3.50
CA GLN A 96 18.14 2.38 -2.39
C GLN A 96 16.83 3.17 -2.46
N ALA A 97 16.21 3.37 -1.31
CA ALA A 97 15.02 4.21 -1.19
C ALA A 97 15.13 5.06 0.08
N GLU A 98 14.63 6.28 0.02
CA GLU A 98 14.65 7.24 1.11
C GLU A 98 13.24 7.69 1.44
N THR A 99 12.96 7.84 2.73
CA THR A 99 11.70 8.36 3.22
C THR A 99 11.79 9.84 3.59
N ASP A 100 10.64 10.52 3.66
CA ASP A 100 10.56 11.91 4.11
C ASP A 100 11.09 12.12 5.53
N SER A 101 10.95 11.12 6.40
CA SER A 101 11.51 11.18 7.78
C SER A 101 13.01 10.92 7.83
N GLY A 102 13.66 10.61 6.70
CA GLY A 102 15.10 10.38 6.61
C GLY A 102 15.54 8.94 6.91
N ILE A 103 14.65 7.96 6.81
CA ILE A 103 15.03 6.54 6.82
C ILE A 103 15.54 6.16 5.43
N GLN A 104 16.71 5.52 5.37
CA GLN A 104 17.26 4.97 4.16
C GLN A 104 17.10 3.45 4.13
N PHE A 105 16.40 2.94 3.12
CA PHE A 105 16.30 1.51 2.86
C PHE A 105 17.33 1.07 1.83
N ILE A 106 18.00 -0.04 2.13
CA ILE A 106 18.85 -0.78 1.19
C ILE A 106 18.17 -2.12 0.96
N THR A 107 17.70 -2.37 -0.26
CA THR A 107 16.83 -3.53 -0.52
C THR A 107 17.19 -4.28 -1.79
N LYS A 108 17.04 -5.61 -1.76
CA LYS A 108 17.29 -6.45 -2.94
C LYS A 108 16.17 -6.37 -3.97
N SER A 109 14.94 -6.10 -3.52
CA SER A 109 13.77 -5.99 -4.40
C SER A 109 12.78 -4.94 -3.88
N ILE A 110 12.04 -4.32 -4.80
CA ILE A 110 11.01 -3.32 -4.49
C ILE A 110 9.71 -3.76 -5.15
N ILE A 111 8.62 -3.75 -4.38
CA ILE A 111 7.26 -3.91 -4.90
C ILE A 111 6.58 -2.55 -4.85
N ILE A 112 6.21 -2.03 -6.03
CA ILE A 112 5.51 -0.75 -6.15
C ILE A 112 4.00 -1.03 -6.15
N ALA A 113 3.32 -0.63 -5.09
CA ALA A 113 1.89 -0.83 -4.87
C ALA A 113 1.21 0.49 -4.47
N THR A 114 1.61 1.58 -5.13
CA THR A 114 1.22 2.96 -4.78
C THR A 114 -0.22 3.31 -5.13
N GLY A 115 -0.93 2.44 -5.86
CA GLY A 115 -2.32 2.65 -6.24
C GLY A 115 -2.52 3.77 -7.25
N ALA A 116 -3.73 4.32 -7.26
CA ALA A 116 -4.12 5.43 -8.10
C ALA A 116 -5.08 6.35 -7.35
N GLN A 117 -5.11 7.61 -7.74
CA GLN A 117 -6.09 8.59 -7.28
C GLN A 117 -7.04 8.95 -8.40
N ALA A 118 -8.32 9.13 -8.08
CA ALA A 118 -9.30 9.62 -9.03
C ALA A 118 -8.93 11.02 -9.50
N ARG A 119 -8.86 11.22 -10.82
CA ARG A 119 -8.75 12.56 -11.39
C ARG A 119 -10.15 13.15 -11.52
N TRP A 120 -10.45 14.11 -10.69
CA TRP A 120 -11.69 14.89 -10.79
C TRP A 120 -11.55 15.89 -11.91
N LEU A 121 -12.43 15.80 -12.91
CA LEU A 121 -12.65 16.93 -13.83
C LEU A 121 -13.43 17.98 -13.03
N ASN A 122 -12.82 19.10 -12.73
CA ASN A 122 -13.44 20.21 -11.99
C ASN A 122 -14.58 20.86 -12.82
N THR A 123 -15.59 20.08 -13.19
CA THR A 123 -16.80 20.53 -13.88
C THR A 123 -18.00 20.27 -13.00
N VAL A 124 -18.91 21.24 -12.93
CA VAL A 124 -20.15 21.23 -12.13
C VAL A 124 -21.06 20.03 -12.45
N SER A 125 -20.89 19.41 -13.62
CA SER A 125 -21.67 18.26 -14.08
C SER A 125 -21.42 16.95 -13.32
N TYR A 126 -20.33 16.83 -12.57
CA TYR A 126 -20.02 15.60 -11.82
C TYR A 126 -20.85 15.37 -10.58
N THR A 127 -21.47 16.40 -10.02
CA THR A 127 -22.34 16.27 -8.85
C THR A 127 -23.68 15.61 -9.17
N HIS A 128 -24.02 15.43 -10.46
CA HIS A 128 -25.30 14.91 -10.94
C HIS A 128 -25.20 13.64 -11.80
N LEU A 129 -23.98 13.18 -12.14
CA LEU A 129 -23.76 11.95 -12.91
C LEU A 129 -23.19 10.87 -11.99
N THR A 130 -24.03 9.94 -11.58
CA THR A 130 -23.56 8.61 -11.16
C THR A 130 -23.05 7.90 -12.41
N LEU A 131 -21.77 8.08 -12.74
CA LEU A 131 -21.12 7.21 -13.70
C LEU A 131 -21.05 5.81 -13.09
N PRO A 132 -21.44 4.74 -13.84
CA PRO A 132 -21.16 3.41 -13.38
C PRO A 132 -19.66 3.32 -13.12
N THR A 133 -19.29 2.97 -11.90
CA THR A 133 -17.89 2.76 -11.53
C THR A 133 -17.44 1.52 -12.28
N ILE A 134 -16.85 1.70 -13.46
CA ILE A 134 -16.07 0.64 -14.07
C ILE A 134 -14.77 0.63 -13.29
N CYS A 135 -14.70 -0.15 -12.23
CA CYS A 135 -13.45 -0.59 -11.66
C CYS A 135 -12.76 -1.48 -12.69
N SER A 136 -11.98 -0.89 -13.58
CA SER A 136 -10.94 -1.64 -14.26
C SER A 136 -9.84 -1.90 -13.23
N VAL A 137 -9.62 -3.14 -12.96
CA VAL A 137 -8.51 -3.68 -12.19
C VAL A 137 -7.19 -3.26 -12.83
#